data_d052a1ef4da092c446cbb05efcfdabdd
#
_entry.id   d052a1ef4da092c446cbb05efcfdabdd
#
_cell.length_a   1.000
_cell.length_b   1.000
_cell.length_c   1.000
_cell.angle_alpha   90.00
_cell.angle_beta   90.00
_cell.angle_gamma   90.00
#
_symmetry.space_group_name_H-M   'P 1'
#
loop_
_entity.id
_entity.type
_entity.pdbx_description
1 polymer ?
#
loop_
_entity_poly.entity_id
_entity_poly.type
_entity_poly.pdbx_seq_one_letter_code
_entity_poly.pdbx_strand_id
1 'polypeptide(L)'
;MRQPATASNSPRNNKNKPSSNLKMTGSVRVRVIRTLLAIQNGQSLSSVLDPLLNSLHEGDKGFAHALLLTTLRQWYALERLLDSLADNNIDEIEVRTTIQVGLTQLLYLQVADHAAIHETVEAVKEIDFAHASGLVNAILRKVVKNTNKFRKKCDKNHSLPNWLAYQLKQDWSEEYPALTQGLRQPAPMFLRVNTNINTVDAYQAALEHADIDAELVELVSDLKLPTSATSADIANTSITTQALRLGQTMAVSGLPSFAEGAVSIQDMNAQLAASLINQALINKVSLDGNTTDIQVLDACAAPGGKLAHWLELLNADKQSPLFHVKHDGNNNNESDDKDASVGSHAIKLTAIDNEAPRIGRIHENLERLQLEYSEQVELNIACADATRWQGISNKADKNEPVFDAILLDSPCTATGVIRRHPDISLLRAEEDVEQTAALQAEILDNLWPQVKAGGYLLYITCSILKQENVEQMQAFLNHHTDAAAIEFTEACSWGIAQDIGRQCLPIDREGGDGFYYALLHKTA
;
A
#
# COMPACT_ATOMS: atom_id res chain seq x y z
N MET A 1 36.06 16.31 -37.13
CA MET A 1 35.37 16.55 -35.86
C MET A 1 33.94 17.00 -36.17
N ARG A 2 32.96 16.10 -36.10
CA ARG A 2 31.55 16.42 -36.25
C ARG A 2 30.90 16.16 -34.90
N GLN A 3 30.25 17.16 -34.32
CA GLN A 3 29.46 17.08 -33.11
C GLN A 3 28.17 16.28 -33.40
N PRO A 4 27.70 15.44 -32.48
CA PRO A 4 26.38 14.82 -32.59
C PRO A 4 25.30 15.82 -32.15
N ALA A 5 24.20 15.83 -32.87
CA ALA A 5 23.02 16.64 -32.63
C ALA A 5 22.28 16.16 -31.34
N THR A 6 22.04 17.11 -30.44
CA THR A 6 21.18 16.94 -29.26
C THR A 6 19.72 16.91 -29.70
N ALA A 7 19.06 15.77 -29.56
CA ALA A 7 17.61 15.67 -29.65
C ALA A 7 16.99 16.14 -28.32
N SER A 8 16.39 17.31 -28.34
CA SER A 8 15.57 17.85 -27.25
C SER A 8 14.21 17.15 -27.25
N ASN A 9 14.00 16.20 -26.35
CA ASN A 9 12.66 15.73 -26.00
C ASN A 9 12.15 16.55 -24.81
N SER A 10 11.31 17.53 -25.11
CA SER A 10 10.53 18.27 -24.09
C SER A 10 9.43 17.38 -23.54
N PRO A 11 9.19 17.35 -22.21
CA PRO A 11 8.11 16.58 -21.64
C PRO A 11 6.76 17.18 -22.07
N ARG A 12 5.90 16.36 -22.66
CA ARG A 12 4.52 16.73 -22.98
C ARG A 12 3.72 16.92 -21.69
N ASN A 13 3.59 18.16 -21.29
CA ASN A 13 2.67 18.60 -20.23
C ASN A 13 1.22 18.40 -20.72
N ASN A 14 0.61 17.27 -20.42
CA ASN A 14 -0.77 16.96 -20.82
C ASN A 14 -1.70 17.00 -19.60
N LYS A 15 -1.69 18.14 -18.88
CA LYS A 15 -2.73 18.46 -17.89
C LYS A 15 -3.94 18.96 -18.67
N ASN A 16 -5.08 18.27 -18.51
CA ASN A 16 -6.41 18.55 -19.05
C ASN A 16 -6.72 17.95 -20.44
N LYS A 17 -7.00 16.63 -20.46
CA LYS A 17 -8.04 16.12 -21.34
C LYS A 17 -9.19 15.59 -20.50
N PRO A 18 -10.45 15.97 -20.84
CA PRO A 18 -11.62 15.44 -20.14
C PRO A 18 -11.65 13.92 -20.31
N SER A 19 -12.11 13.22 -19.26
CA SER A 19 -12.37 11.78 -19.29
C SER A 19 -13.17 11.43 -20.53
N SER A 20 -12.53 10.92 -21.56
CA SER A 20 -13.24 10.29 -22.66
C SER A 20 -13.95 9.08 -22.07
N ASN A 21 -15.29 9.10 -22.04
CA ASN A 21 -16.09 7.94 -21.66
C ASN A 21 -15.56 6.72 -22.42
N LEU A 22 -14.89 5.81 -21.70
CA LEU A 22 -14.41 4.56 -22.28
C LEU A 22 -15.62 3.86 -22.91
N LYS A 23 -15.60 3.66 -24.24
CA LYS A 23 -16.66 2.90 -24.91
C LYS A 23 -16.55 1.44 -24.49
N MET A 24 -17.26 1.06 -23.43
CA MET A 24 -17.31 -0.31 -22.90
C MET A 24 -18.29 -1.18 -23.71
N THR A 25 -18.13 -1.18 -25.05
CA THR A 25 -18.91 -2.01 -26.00
C THR A 25 -18.02 -3.05 -26.64
N GLY A 26 -18.60 -4.08 -27.21
CA GLY A 26 -17.87 -5.17 -27.88
C GLY A 26 -17.64 -6.39 -26.98
N SER A 27 -16.87 -7.35 -27.49
CA SER A 27 -16.53 -8.59 -26.80
C SER A 27 -15.72 -8.31 -25.50
N VAL A 28 -15.65 -9.31 -24.60
CA VAL A 28 -14.86 -9.19 -23.35
C VAL A 28 -13.42 -8.76 -23.66
N ARG A 29 -12.82 -9.34 -24.70
CA ARG A 29 -11.43 -9.03 -25.09
C ARG A 29 -11.29 -7.59 -25.56
N VAL A 30 -12.24 -7.08 -26.34
CA VAL A 30 -12.27 -5.68 -26.80
C VAL A 30 -12.33 -4.72 -25.62
N ARG A 31 -13.18 -5.01 -24.62
CA ARG A 31 -13.28 -4.17 -23.41
C ARG A 31 -11.99 -4.19 -22.61
N VAL A 32 -11.35 -5.36 -22.45
CA VAL A 32 -10.02 -5.47 -21.79
C VAL A 32 -8.96 -4.70 -22.58
N ILE A 33 -8.89 -4.83 -23.90
CA ILE A 33 -7.95 -4.08 -24.76
C ILE A 33 -8.14 -2.57 -24.57
N ARG A 34 -9.38 -2.07 -24.62
CA ARG A 34 -9.67 -0.64 -24.42
C ARG A 34 -9.28 -0.17 -23.02
N THR A 35 -9.48 -1.01 -21.99
CA THR A 35 -9.03 -0.73 -20.62
C THR A 35 -7.52 -0.64 -20.54
N LEU A 36 -6.78 -1.57 -21.17
CA LEU A 36 -5.31 -1.53 -21.23
C LEU A 36 -4.80 -0.28 -21.95
N LEU A 37 -5.45 0.12 -23.05
CA LEU A 37 -5.11 1.35 -23.77
C LEU A 37 -5.38 2.60 -22.91
N ALA A 38 -6.43 2.59 -22.10
CA ALA A 38 -6.72 3.68 -21.17
C ALA A 38 -5.63 3.79 -20.09
N ILE A 39 -5.16 2.66 -19.56
CA ILE A 39 -4.04 2.65 -18.61
C ILE A 39 -2.77 3.19 -19.27
N GLN A 40 -2.43 2.75 -20.48
CA GLN A 40 -1.28 3.27 -21.22
C GLN A 40 -1.38 4.79 -21.49
N ASN A 41 -2.61 5.33 -21.53
CA ASN A 41 -2.88 6.76 -21.64
C ASN A 41 -2.93 7.50 -20.28
N GLY A 42 -2.49 6.87 -19.19
CA GLY A 42 -2.32 7.50 -17.88
C GLY A 42 -3.49 7.31 -16.90
N GLN A 43 -4.51 6.50 -17.21
CA GLN A 43 -5.55 6.18 -16.23
C GLN A 43 -5.07 5.08 -15.28
N SER A 44 -5.40 5.20 -13.97
CA SER A 44 -5.06 4.17 -13.00
C SER A 44 -5.97 2.94 -13.12
N LEU A 45 -5.44 1.77 -12.78
CA LEU A 45 -6.23 0.52 -12.72
C LEU A 45 -7.45 0.69 -11.81
N SER A 46 -7.31 1.35 -10.67
CA SER A 46 -8.40 1.60 -9.73
C SER A 46 -9.54 2.44 -10.33
N SER A 47 -9.24 3.30 -11.29
CA SER A 47 -10.26 4.14 -11.93
C SER A 47 -11.00 3.43 -13.07
N VAL A 48 -10.39 2.40 -13.68
CA VAL A 48 -10.94 1.72 -14.88
C VAL A 48 -11.46 0.32 -14.62
N LEU A 49 -11.10 -0.31 -13.49
CA LEU A 49 -11.47 -1.70 -13.19
C LEU A 49 -12.98 -1.87 -12.97
N ASP A 50 -13.56 -1.08 -12.08
CA ASP A 50 -15.00 -1.14 -11.80
C ASP A 50 -15.85 -0.81 -13.03
N PRO A 51 -15.57 0.25 -13.82
CA PRO A 51 -16.23 0.47 -15.10
C PRO A 51 -16.15 -0.72 -16.06
N LEU A 52 -14.99 -1.39 -16.14
CA LEU A 52 -14.85 -2.62 -16.95
C LEU A 52 -15.79 -3.72 -16.44
N LEU A 53 -15.68 -4.09 -15.15
CA LEU A 53 -16.42 -5.20 -14.58
C LEU A 53 -17.94 -4.96 -14.59
N ASN A 54 -18.38 -3.74 -14.31
CA ASN A 54 -19.79 -3.35 -14.34
C ASN A 54 -20.38 -3.34 -15.77
N SER A 55 -19.55 -3.26 -16.79
CA SER A 55 -19.97 -3.35 -18.18
C SER A 55 -20.24 -4.79 -18.66
N LEU A 56 -19.84 -5.80 -17.89
CA LEU A 56 -19.83 -7.22 -18.28
C LEU A 56 -20.96 -7.99 -17.59
N HIS A 57 -21.35 -9.13 -18.19
CA HIS A 57 -22.17 -10.13 -17.53
C HIS A 57 -21.39 -10.82 -16.41
N GLU A 58 -22.07 -11.28 -15.37
CA GLU A 58 -21.45 -11.86 -14.18
C GLU A 58 -20.47 -12.99 -14.51
N GLY A 59 -20.84 -13.90 -15.41
CA GLY A 59 -19.99 -15.01 -15.85
C GLY A 59 -18.70 -14.61 -16.56
N ASP A 60 -18.62 -13.39 -17.09
CA ASP A 60 -17.44 -12.88 -17.84
C ASP A 60 -16.47 -12.08 -16.96
N LYS A 61 -16.92 -11.59 -15.80
CA LYS A 61 -16.13 -10.72 -14.92
C LYS A 61 -14.83 -11.36 -14.47
N GLY A 62 -14.89 -12.62 -14.03
CA GLY A 62 -13.70 -13.37 -13.58
C GLY A 62 -12.65 -13.51 -14.67
N PHE A 63 -13.07 -13.84 -15.89
CA PHE A 63 -12.17 -13.94 -17.03
C PHE A 63 -11.57 -12.60 -17.42
N ALA A 64 -12.37 -11.54 -17.50
CA ALA A 64 -11.89 -10.19 -17.82
C ALA A 64 -10.89 -9.68 -16.79
N HIS A 65 -11.17 -9.87 -15.51
CA HIS A 65 -10.29 -9.51 -14.41
C HIS A 65 -8.95 -10.26 -14.49
N ALA A 66 -9.00 -11.59 -14.67
CA ALA A 66 -7.79 -12.41 -14.83
C ALA A 66 -6.98 -12.01 -16.06
N LEU A 67 -7.64 -11.75 -17.20
CA LEU A 67 -6.99 -11.35 -18.44
C LEU A 67 -6.31 -9.99 -18.32
N LEU A 68 -7.00 -8.99 -17.75
CA LEU A 68 -6.46 -7.65 -17.51
C LEU A 68 -5.23 -7.69 -16.60
N LEU A 69 -5.38 -8.22 -15.39
CA LEU A 69 -4.30 -8.21 -14.41
C LEU A 69 -3.10 -9.07 -14.84
N THR A 70 -3.35 -10.23 -15.46
CA THR A 70 -2.25 -11.07 -15.95
C THR A 70 -1.50 -10.39 -17.09
N THR A 71 -2.20 -9.71 -18.02
CA THR A 71 -1.54 -8.95 -19.09
C THR A 71 -0.66 -7.85 -18.51
N LEU A 72 -1.17 -7.08 -17.53
CA LEU A 72 -0.40 -6.02 -16.87
C LEU A 72 0.83 -6.57 -16.13
N ARG A 73 0.68 -7.66 -15.34
CA ARG A 73 1.81 -8.27 -14.63
C ARG A 73 2.89 -8.82 -15.57
N GLN A 74 2.51 -9.24 -16.75
CA GLN A 74 3.43 -9.81 -17.73
C GLN A 74 3.82 -8.82 -18.84
N TRP A 75 3.41 -7.56 -18.72
CA TRP A 75 3.48 -6.56 -19.77
C TRP A 75 4.82 -6.50 -20.50
N TYR A 76 5.88 -6.21 -19.77
CA TYR A 76 7.21 -6.06 -20.36
C TYR A 76 7.85 -7.36 -20.83
N ALA A 77 7.48 -8.50 -20.24
CA ALA A 77 7.91 -9.80 -20.72
C ALA A 77 7.22 -10.16 -22.05
N LEU A 78 5.92 -9.84 -22.18
CA LEU A 78 5.15 -10.01 -23.41
C LEU A 78 5.61 -9.06 -24.51
N GLU A 79 5.94 -7.82 -24.17
CA GLU A 79 6.45 -6.82 -25.10
C GLU A 79 7.77 -7.29 -25.74
N ARG A 80 8.74 -7.70 -24.91
CA ARG A 80 10.01 -8.26 -25.40
C ARG A 80 9.82 -9.55 -26.19
N LEU A 81 8.84 -10.38 -25.83
CA LEU A 81 8.49 -11.56 -26.63
C LEU A 81 7.94 -11.15 -27.99
N LEU A 82 6.99 -10.20 -28.02
CA LEU A 82 6.39 -9.71 -29.26
C LEU A 82 7.45 -9.15 -30.21
N ASP A 83 8.36 -8.30 -29.72
CA ASP A 83 9.46 -7.75 -30.53
C ASP A 83 10.38 -8.84 -31.09
N SER A 84 10.55 -9.96 -30.38
CA SER A 84 11.33 -11.10 -30.87
C SER A 84 10.59 -11.99 -31.87
N LEU A 85 9.28 -11.86 -32.00
CA LEU A 85 8.43 -12.63 -32.91
C LEU A 85 8.07 -11.89 -34.19
N ALA A 86 7.98 -10.56 -34.09
CA ALA A 86 7.69 -9.70 -35.23
C ALA A 86 8.94 -9.50 -36.10
N ASP A 87 8.76 -9.62 -37.42
CA ASP A 87 9.85 -9.41 -38.39
C ASP A 87 10.12 -7.91 -38.62
N ASN A 88 9.11 -7.05 -38.38
CA ASN A 88 9.18 -5.58 -38.46
C ASN A 88 8.58 -4.97 -37.21
N ASN A 89 8.94 -3.70 -36.95
CA ASN A 89 8.32 -2.94 -35.86
C ASN A 89 6.80 -2.81 -36.08
N ILE A 90 6.02 -2.95 -35.01
CA ILE A 90 4.58 -2.72 -34.99
C ILE A 90 4.34 -1.38 -34.30
N ASP A 91 4.08 -0.33 -35.08
CA ASP A 91 3.96 1.03 -34.54
C ASP A 91 2.61 1.30 -33.89
N GLU A 92 1.57 0.55 -34.29
CA GLU A 92 0.21 0.70 -33.78
C GLU A 92 0.08 0.05 -32.38
N ILE A 93 -0.10 0.91 -31.37
CA ILE A 93 -0.20 0.48 -29.97
C ILE A 93 -1.41 -0.42 -29.73
N GLU A 94 -2.51 -0.20 -30.47
CA GLU A 94 -3.73 -1.01 -30.41
C GLU A 94 -3.47 -2.43 -30.88
N VAL A 95 -2.70 -2.58 -31.95
CA VAL A 95 -2.32 -3.89 -32.50
C VAL A 95 -1.37 -4.60 -31.54
N ARG A 96 -0.37 -3.90 -30.99
CA ARG A 96 0.55 -4.46 -29.97
C ARG A 96 -0.22 -4.97 -28.76
N THR A 97 -1.10 -4.12 -28.21
CA THR A 97 -1.93 -4.46 -27.03
C THR A 97 -2.82 -5.67 -27.32
N THR A 98 -3.43 -5.73 -28.50
CA THR A 98 -4.25 -6.89 -28.91
C THR A 98 -3.44 -8.17 -28.96
N ILE A 99 -2.22 -8.14 -29.53
CA ILE A 99 -1.36 -9.31 -29.57
C ILE A 99 -0.94 -9.73 -28.15
N GLN A 100 -0.61 -8.79 -27.27
CA GLN A 100 -0.26 -9.09 -25.87
C GLN A 100 -1.43 -9.75 -25.14
N VAL A 101 -2.67 -9.31 -25.35
CA VAL A 101 -3.88 -9.96 -24.81
C VAL A 101 -4.02 -11.40 -25.35
N GLY A 102 -3.75 -11.62 -26.64
CA GLY A 102 -3.73 -12.95 -27.25
C GLY A 102 -2.63 -13.85 -26.64
N LEU A 103 -1.42 -13.31 -26.50
CA LEU A 103 -0.29 -14.02 -25.86
C LEU A 103 -0.58 -14.37 -24.40
N THR A 104 -1.23 -13.48 -23.64
CA THR A 104 -1.63 -13.74 -22.25
C THR A 104 -2.55 -14.95 -22.17
N GLN A 105 -3.55 -15.05 -23.04
CA GLN A 105 -4.48 -16.17 -23.08
C GLN A 105 -3.75 -17.50 -23.33
N LEU A 106 -2.83 -17.52 -24.29
CA LEU A 106 -2.08 -18.72 -24.68
C LEU A 106 -1.03 -19.15 -23.65
N LEU A 107 -0.34 -18.17 -23.06
CA LEU A 107 0.82 -18.45 -22.21
C LEU A 107 0.46 -18.58 -20.74
N TYR A 108 -0.59 -17.92 -20.26
CA TYR A 108 -0.84 -17.75 -18.81
C TYR A 108 -2.22 -18.21 -18.35
N LEU A 109 -3.26 -18.10 -19.19
CA LEU A 109 -4.64 -18.39 -18.79
C LEU A 109 -5.18 -19.74 -19.29
N GLN A 110 -4.36 -20.50 -19.99
CA GLN A 110 -4.74 -21.83 -20.51
C GLN A 110 -6.05 -21.85 -21.32
N VAL A 111 -6.35 -20.74 -22.01
CA VAL A 111 -7.47 -20.68 -22.94
C VAL A 111 -7.17 -21.61 -24.12
N ALA A 112 -8.18 -22.36 -24.59
CA ALA A 112 -8.02 -23.22 -25.73
C ALA A 112 -7.45 -22.45 -26.93
N ASP A 113 -6.38 -22.98 -27.57
CA ASP A 113 -5.60 -22.31 -28.59
C ASP A 113 -6.45 -21.73 -29.72
N HIS A 114 -7.41 -22.51 -30.22
CA HIS A 114 -8.31 -22.06 -31.29
C HIS A 114 -9.17 -20.85 -30.84
N ALA A 115 -9.72 -20.91 -29.65
CA ALA A 115 -10.55 -19.82 -29.10
C ALA A 115 -9.70 -18.56 -28.83
N ALA A 116 -8.50 -18.70 -28.24
CA ALA A 116 -7.60 -17.59 -28.01
C ALA A 116 -7.22 -16.87 -29.30
N ILE A 117 -6.87 -17.63 -30.37
CA ILE A 117 -6.50 -17.05 -31.67
C ILE A 117 -7.71 -16.38 -32.33
N HIS A 118 -8.82 -17.14 -32.48
CA HIS A 118 -10.01 -16.67 -33.20
C HIS A 118 -10.55 -15.37 -32.57
N GLU A 119 -10.82 -15.40 -31.28
CA GLU A 119 -11.40 -14.25 -30.58
C GLU A 119 -10.46 -13.02 -30.53
N THR A 120 -9.13 -13.24 -30.53
CA THR A 120 -8.18 -12.11 -30.58
C THR A 120 -8.13 -11.51 -31.99
N VAL A 121 -8.25 -12.33 -33.03
CA VAL A 121 -8.36 -11.86 -34.43
C VAL A 121 -9.68 -11.12 -34.66
N GLU A 122 -10.78 -11.57 -34.08
CA GLU A 122 -12.05 -10.80 -34.14
C GLU A 122 -11.95 -9.49 -33.34
N ALA A 123 -11.30 -9.51 -32.17
CA ALA A 123 -11.13 -8.30 -31.37
C ALA A 123 -10.36 -7.19 -32.13
N VAL A 124 -9.29 -7.52 -32.88
CA VAL A 124 -8.55 -6.51 -33.65
C VAL A 124 -9.40 -5.89 -34.76
N LYS A 125 -10.37 -6.62 -35.30
CA LYS A 125 -11.33 -6.08 -36.28
C LYS A 125 -12.34 -5.16 -35.60
N GLU A 126 -12.85 -5.55 -34.41
CA GLU A 126 -13.83 -4.76 -33.63
C GLU A 126 -13.26 -3.42 -33.14
N ILE A 127 -11.93 -3.30 -33.00
CA ILE A 127 -11.27 -2.04 -32.63
C ILE A 127 -10.77 -1.24 -33.84
N ASP A 128 -11.31 -1.52 -35.03
CA ASP A 128 -11.04 -0.83 -36.29
C ASP A 128 -9.64 -1.06 -36.92
N PHE A 129 -8.92 -2.11 -36.51
CA PHE A 129 -7.60 -2.51 -37.06
C PHE A 129 -7.67 -3.82 -37.85
N ALA A 130 -8.70 -3.99 -38.67
CA ALA A 130 -8.94 -5.21 -39.45
C ALA A 130 -7.76 -5.59 -40.37
N HIS A 131 -6.99 -4.62 -40.87
CA HIS A 131 -5.79 -4.84 -41.70
C HIS A 131 -4.71 -5.65 -41.00
N ALA A 132 -4.63 -5.56 -39.64
CA ALA A 132 -3.66 -6.27 -38.82
C ALA A 132 -4.07 -7.72 -38.50
N SER A 133 -5.27 -8.20 -38.91
CA SER A 133 -5.79 -9.53 -38.58
C SER A 133 -4.84 -10.68 -39.02
N GLY A 134 -4.21 -10.54 -40.18
CA GLY A 134 -3.23 -11.50 -40.68
C GLY A 134 -1.98 -11.59 -39.80
N LEU A 135 -1.46 -10.45 -39.37
CA LEU A 135 -0.30 -10.35 -38.49
C LEU A 135 -0.59 -10.97 -37.11
N VAL A 136 -1.72 -10.56 -36.47
CA VAL A 136 -2.17 -11.13 -35.20
C VAL A 136 -2.28 -12.65 -35.28
N ASN A 137 -2.97 -13.18 -36.27
CA ASN A 137 -3.11 -14.63 -36.48
C ASN A 137 -1.76 -15.32 -36.67
N ALA A 138 -0.85 -14.77 -37.47
CA ALA A 138 0.47 -15.35 -37.74
C ALA A 138 1.32 -15.45 -36.46
N ILE A 139 1.39 -14.38 -35.67
CA ILE A 139 2.16 -14.35 -34.41
C ILE A 139 1.59 -15.35 -33.39
N LEU A 140 0.27 -15.35 -33.16
CA LEU A 140 -0.34 -16.26 -32.20
C LEU A 140 -0.18 -17.73 -32.62
N ARG A 141 -0.35 -18.06 -33.90
CA ARG A 141 -0.09 -19.41 -34.43
C ARG A 141 1.39 -19.84 -34.33
N LYS A 142 2.32 -18.89 -34.42
CA LYS A 142 3.77 -19.18 -34.23
C LYS A 142 4.02 -19.58 -32.75
N VAL A 143 3.33 -18.97 -31.81
CA VAL A 143 3.46 -19.26 -30.36
C VAL A 143 2.83 -20.60 -29.99
N VAL A 144 1.64 -20.90 -30.49
CA VAL A 144 0.95 -22.19 -30.26
C VAL A 144 1.78 -23.40 -30.62
N LYS A 145 2.61 -23.33 -31.67
CA LYS A 145 3.50 -24.44 -32.06
C LYS A 145 4.47 -24.87 -30.95
N ASN A 146 4.78 -24.00 -30.00
CA ASN A 146 5.69 -24.32 -28.90
C ASN A 146 5.46 -23.38 -27.68
N THR A 147 4.26 -23.42 -27.13
CA THR A 147 3.81 -22.56 -25.99
C THR A 147 4.77 -22.65 -24.82
N ASN A 148 5.20 -23.84 -24.41
CA ASN A 148 6.13 -24.03 -23.29
C ASN A 148 7.48 -23.34 -23.48
N LYS A 149 8.02 -23.32 -24.72
CA LYS A 149 9.28 -22.61 -25.02
C LYS A 149 9.12 -21.11 -24.82
N PHE A 150 8.04 -20.55 -25.34
CA PHE A 150 7.79 -19.12 -25.27
C PHE A 150 7.43 -18.67 -23.83
N ARG A 151 6.66 -19.49 -23.09
CA ARG A 151 6.41 -19.28 -21.67
C ARG A 151 7.72 -19.22 -20.87
N LYS A 152 8.60 -20.21 -21.02
CA LYS A 152 9.91 -20.21 -20.37
C LYS A 152 10.77 -19.01 -20.76
N LYS A 153 10.67 -18.53 -22.02
CA LYS A 153 11.38 -17.31 -22.46
C LYS A 153 10.89 -16.06 -21.72
N CYS A 154 9.57 -15.91 -21.52
CA CYS A 154 8.99 -14.82 -20.74
C CYS A 154 9.38 -14.91 -19.26
N ASP A 155 9.32 -16.11 -18.68
CA ASP A 155 9.55 -16.32 -17.25
C ASP A 155 11.03 -16.19 -16.85
N LYS A 156 11.96 -16.32 -17.81
CA LYS A 156 13.40 -16.18 -17.57
C LYS A 156 13.83 -14.76 -17.20
N ASN A 157 13.11 -13.73 -17.67
CA ASN A 157 13.43 -12.33 -17.46
C ASN A 157 12.37 -11.67 -16.59
N HIS A 158 12.71 -10.53 -15.97
CA HIS A 158 11.73 -9.69 -15.24
C HIS A 158 10.59 -9.19 -16.16
N SER A 159 9.50 -8.70 -15.56
CA SER A 159 8.41 -8.02 -16.28
C SER A 159 8.24 -6.59 -15.76
N LEU A 160 9.33 -5.84 -15.74
CA LEU A 160 9.42 -4.47 -15.26
C LEU A 160 10.02 -3.57 -16.36
N PRO A 161 9.79 -2.26 -16.33
CA PRO A 161 10.52 -1.32 -17.16
C PRO A 161 12.02 -1.35 -16.82
N ASN A 162 12.87 -1.01 -17.78
CA ASN A 162 14.31 -1.20 -17.65
C ASN A 162 14.91 -0.37 -16.50
N TRP A 163 14.45 0.87 -16.30
CA TRP A 163 14.90 1.72 -15.22
C TRP A 163 14.64 1.10 -13.84
N LEU A 164 13.40 0.61 -13.61
CA LEU A 164 13.03 -0.01 -12.34
C LEU A 164 13.78 -1.32 -12.11
N ALA A 165 13.90 -2.16 -13.14
CA ALA A 165 14.68 -3.39 -13.04
C ALA A 165 16.16 -3.14 -12.72
N TYR A 166 16.74 -2.07 -13.29
CA TYR A 166 18.10 -1.64 -12.99
C TYR A 166 18.21 -1.15 -11.53
N GLN A 167 17.33 -0.25 -11.10
CA GLN A 167 17.34 0.29 -9.74
C GLN A 167 17.17 -0.81 -8.69
N LEU A 168 16.18 -1.71 -8.86
CA LEU A 168 15.97 -2.82 -7.94
C LEU A 168 17.18 -3.76 -7.85
N LYS A 169 17.91 -3.93 -8.94
CA LYS A 169 19.14 -4.73 -8.92
C LYS A 169 20.27 -4.05 -8.16
N GLN A 170 20.34 -2.72 -8.15
CA GLN A 170 21.30 -1.97 -7.34
C GLN A 170 20.91 -2.03 -5.85
N ASP A 171 19.64 -1.80 -5.54
CA ASP A 171 19.13 -1.73 -4.19
C ASP A 171 19.12 -3.09 -3.48
N TRP A 172 18.79 -4.16 -4.21
CA TRP A 172 18.48 -5.52 -3.68
C TRP A 172 19.19 -6.61 -4.48
N SER A 173 20.50 -6.54 -4.59
CA SER A 173 21.27 -7.45 -5.47
C SER A 173 21.04 -8.94 -5.17
N GLU A 174 20.91 -9.31 -3.90
CA GLU A 174 20.70 -10.70 -3.43
C GLU A 174 19.26 -11.14 -3.63
N GLU A 175 18.30 -10.29 -3.28
CA GLU A 175 16.86 -10.55 -3.36
C GLU A 175 16.30 -10.35 -4.76
N TYR A 176 17.02 -9.69 -5.66
CA TYR A 176 16.54 -9.31 -7.00
C TYR A 176 15.89 -10.46 -7.79
N PRO A 177 16.45 -11.68 -7.85
CA PRO A 177 15.82 -12.79 -8.57
C PRO A 177 14.44 -13.16 -8.00
N ALA A 178 14.33 -13.26 -6.67
CA ALA A 178 13.07 -13.57 -5.99
C ALA A 178 12.08 -12.41 -6.10
N LEU A 179 12.54 -11.17 -5.92
CA LEU A 179 11.74 -9.95 -6.01
C LEU A 179 11.10 -9.80 -7.40
N THR A 180 11.87 -9.95 -8.47
CA THR A 180 11.33 -9.84 -9.84
C THR A 180 10.34 -10.94 -10.19
N GLN A 181 10.42 -12.11 -9.56
CA GLN A 181 9.43 -13.16 -9.69
C GLN A 181 8.20 -12.88 -8.82
N GLY A 182 8.38 -12.44 -7.59
CA GLY A 182 7.29 -12.10 -6.67
C GLY A 182 6.37 -11.00 -7.21
N LEU A 183 6.94 -9.95 -7.79
CA LEU A 183 6.20 -8.83 -8.39
C LEU A 183 5.28 -9.24 -9.57
N ARG A 184 5.51 -10.41 -10.18
CA ARG A 184 4.69 -10.95 -11.28
C ARG A 184 3.56 -11.86 -10.81
N GLN A 185 3.56 -12.26 -9.53
CA GLN A 185 2.55 -13.15 -8.96
C GLN A 185 1.32 -12.37 -8.51
N PRO A 186 0.14 -12.99 -8.45
CA PRO A 186 -0.99 -12.40 -7.72
C PRO A 186 -0.63 -12.19 -6.25
N ALA A 187 -1.04 -11.06 -5.69
CA ALA A 187 -0.90 -10.81 -4.27
C ALA A 187 -1.84 -11.74 -3.47
N PRO A 188 -1.40 -12.29 -2.33
CA PRO A 188 -2.28 -13.02 -1.43
C PRO A 188 -3.31 -12.08 -0.80
N MET A 189 -4.41 -12.64 -0.35
CA MET A 189 -5.45 -11.90 0.36
C MET A 189 -5.30 -12.10 1.86
N PHE A 190 -5.04 -10.99 2.56
CA PHE A 190 -4.96 -10.97 4.01
C PHE A 190 -6.15 -10.24 4.60
N LEU A 191 -6.60 -10.72 5.73
CA LEU A 191 -7.66 -10.14 6.51
C LEU A 191 -7.10 -9.63 7.85
N ARG A 192 -7.58 -8.46 8.27
CA ARG A 192 -7.44 -7.93 9.61
C ARG A 192 -8.78 -8.06 10.32
N VAL A 193 -8.82 -8.79 11.42
CA VAL A 193 -10.02 -8.93 12.24
C VAL A 193 -10.22 -7.66 13.06
N ASN A 194 -11.44 -7.12 13.07
CA ASN A 194 -11.83 -6.02 13.94
C ASN A 194 -12.03 -6.55 15.37
N THR A 195 -11.03 -6.34 16.22
CA THR A 195 -11.01 -6.89 17.58
C THR A 195 -12.03 -6.26 18.53
N ASN A 196 -12.68 -5.17 18.12
CA ASN A 196 -13.81 -4.57 18.86
C ASN A 196 -15.11 -5.34 18.63
N ILE A 197 -15.20 -6.13 17.57
CA ILE A 197 -16.41 -6.90 17.19
C ILE A 197 -16.18 -8.40 17.43
N ASN A 198 -14.98 -8.92 17.11
CA ASN A 198 -14.72 -10.35 17.14
C ASN A 198 -13.27 -10.63 17.60
N THR A 199 -12.98 -11.85 18.03
CA THR A 199 -11.59 -12.31 18.23
C THR A 199 -11.07 -12.96 16.96
N VAL A 200 -9.74 -13.03 16.81
CA VAL A 200 -9.10 -13.70 15.66
C VAL A 200 -9.50 -15.16 15.58
N ASP A 201 -9.50 -15.88 16.71
CA ASP A 201 -9.88 -17.30 16.78
C ASP A 201 -11.35 -17.52 16.40
N ALA A 202 -12.25 -16.66 16.91
CA ALA A 202 -13.68 -16.77 16.58
C ALA A 202 -13.95 -16.46 15.10
N TYR A 203 -13.22 -15.50 14.52
CA TYR A 203 -13.37 -15.20 13.09
C TYR A 203 -12.77 -16.31 12.21
N GLN A 204 -11.65 -16.91 12.62
CA GLN A 204 -11.06 -18.07 11.93
C GLN A 204 -12.04 -19.26 11.95
N ALA A 205 -12.70 -19.54 13.07
CA ALA A 205 -13.75 -20.55 13.14
C ALA A 205 -14.95 -20.23 12.23
N ALA A 206 -15.33 -18.94 12.10
CA ALA A 206 -16.39 -18.53 11.19
C ALA A 206 -16.02 -18.74 9.71
N LEU A 207 -14.76 -18.54 9.33
CA LEU A 207 -14.23 -18.85 8.00
C LEU A 207 -14.27 -20.37 7.74
N GLU A 208 -13.84 -21.19 8.69
CA GLU A 208 -13.91 -22.65 8.60
C GLU A 208 -15.35 -23.15 8.42
N HIS A 209 -16.30 -22.61 9.17
CA HIS A 209 -17.73 -22.93 9.00
C HIS A 209 -18.29 -22.52 7.63
N ALA A 210 -17.69 -21.52 6.98
CA ALA A 210 -18.04 -21.07 5.65
C ALA A 210 -17.28 -21.82 4.54
N ASP A 211 -16.49 -22.86 4.88
CA ASP A 211 -15.62 -23.62 3.96
C ASP A 211 -14.56 -22.72 3.27
N ILE A 212 -14.06 -21.72 4.01
CA ILE A 212 -13.01 -20.79 3.56
C ILE A 212 -11.72 -21.12 4.31
N ASP A 213 -10.71 -21.56 3.55
CA ASP A 213 -9.37 -21.86 4.08
C ASP A 213 -8.64 -20.57 4.47
N ALA A 214 -8.17 -20.51 5.72
CA ALA A 214 -7.45 -19.37 6.25
C ALA A 214 -6.38 -19.79 7.28
N GLU A 215 -5.19 -19.21 7.15
CA GLU A 215 -4.06 -19.46 8.05
C GLU A 215 -3.76 -18.20 8.87
N LEU A 216 -3.57 -18.39 10.18
CA LEU A 216 -3.08 -17.33 11.06
C LEU A 216 -1.60 -17.07 10.78
N VAL A 217 -1.29 -15.80 10.50
CA VAL A 217 0.08 -15.31 10.34
C VAL A 217 0.38 -14.30 11.44
N GLU A 218 1.49 -14.47 12.11
CA GLU A 218 1.94 -13.59 13.18
C GLU A 218 3.25 -12.89 12.80
N LEU A 219 3.28 -11.57 12.98
CA LEU A 219 4.46 -10.75 12.78
C LEU A 219 4.91 -10.18 14.13
N VAL A 220 6.08 -10.60 14.58
CA VAL A 220 6.69 -10.10 15.81
C VAL A 220 7.55 -8.89 15.48
N SER A 221 7.27 -7.76 16.12
CA SER A 221 8.11 -6.56 16.14
C SER A 221 8.76 -6.42 17.49
N ASP A 222 10.06 -6.26 17.52
CA ASP A 222 10.83 -6.05 18.75
C ASP A 222 11.64 -4.76 18.62
N LEU A 223 11.38 -3.81 19.52
CA LEU A 223 11.81 -2.41 19.47
C LEU A 223 12.65 -2.07 20.69
N LYS A 224 13.71 -1.27 20.52
CA LYS A 224 14.44 -0.65 21.62
C LYS A 224 13.83 0.71 21.95
N LEU A 225 12.92 0.76 22.92
CA LEU A 225 12.26 1.98 23.34
C LEU A 225 12.92 2.60 24.59
N PRO A 226 12.95 3.95 24.74
CA PRO A 226 13.38 4.62 25.96
C PRO A 226 12.58 4.16 27.19
N THR A 227 13.22 4.05 28.36
CA THR A 227 12.58 3.61 29.62
C THR A 227 12.35 4.74 30.62
N SER A 228 12.90 5.93 30.38
CA SER A 228 12.63 7.13 31.15
C SER A 228 12.74 8.40 30.30
N ALA A 229 12.06 9.47 30.71
CA ALA A 229 12.05 10.73 29.98
C ALA A 229 13.42 11.43 29.87
N THR A 230 14.39 11.03 30.70
CA THR A 230 15.73 11.66 30.79
C THR A 230 16.85 10.74 30.40
N SER A 231 16.60 9.50 29.95
CA SER A 231 17.61 8.47 30.01
C SER A 231 18.11 7.89 28.70
N ALA A 232 19.38 7.50 28.78
CA ALA A 232 20.01 6.53 27.93
C ALA A 232 19.56 5.06 28.19
N ASP A 233 18.65 4.82 29.14
CA ASP A 233 18.17 3.48 29.45
C ASP A 233 17.11 3.07 28.43
N ILE A 234 17.31 1.93 27.80
CA ILE A 234 16.49 1.39 26.72
C ILE A 234 16.05 -0.02 27.11
N ALA A 235 14.78 -0.35 26.85
CA ALA A 235 14.28 -1.72 27.01
C ALA A 235 13.71 -2.26 25.70
N ASN A 236 13.84 -3.57 25.52
CA ASN A 236 13.20 -4.27 24.42
C ASN A 236 11.69 -4.38 24.70
N THR A 237 10.92 -4.03 23.68
CA THR A 237 9.46 -4.15 23.70
C THR A 237 9.01 -4.96 22.50
N SER A 238 8.35 -6.09 22.77
CA SER A 238 7.88 -7.01 21.75
C SER A 238 6.37 -6.85 21.54
N ILE A 239 5.96 -6.81 20.28
CA ILE A 239 4.58 -6.66 19.83
C ILE A 239 4.28 -7.73 18.80
N THR A 240 3.11 -8.38 18.89
CA THR A 240 2.65 -9.32 17.87
C THR A 240 1.48 -8.72 17.09
N THR A 241 1.63 -8.65 15.78
CA THR A 241 0.56 -8.28 14.84
C THR A 241 0.04 -9.55 14.16
N GLN A 242 -1.28 -9.76 14.20
CA GLN A 242 -1.94 -10.96 13.68
C GLN A 242 -2.74 -10.66 12.42
N ALA A 243 -2.59 -11.49 11.38
CA ALA A 243 -3.35 -11.43 10.14
C ALA A 243 -3.86 -12.83 9.76
N LEU A 244 -5.01 -12.93 9.13
CA LEU A 244 -5.48 -14.17 8.52
C LEU A 244 -5.19 -14.15 7.01
N ARG A 245 -4.41 -15.11 6.52
CA ARG A 245 -4.14 -15.31 5.09
C ARG A 245 -5.14 -16.28 4.51
N LEU A 246 -5.89 -15.88 3.48
CA LEU A 246 -6.80 -16.78 2.79
C LEU A 246 -6.03 -17.71 1.83
N GLY A 247 -6.45 -18.97 1.73
CA GLY A 247 -5.90 -19.95 0.78
C GLY A 247 -6.10 -19.53 -0.68
N GLN A 248 -7.15 -18.76 -0.96
CA GLN A 248 -7.41 -18.17 -2.27
C GLN A 248 -8.09 -16.80 -2.16
N THR A 249 -7.89 -15.95 -3.18
CA THR A 249 -8.60 -14.68 -3.28
C THR A 249 -10.06 -14.89 -3.62
N MET A 250 -10.95 -14.13 -2.99
CA MET A 250 -12.39 -14.21 -3.20
C MET A 250 -13.05 -12.84 -3.19
N ALA A 251 -14.32 -12.79 -3.59
CA ALA A 251 -15.13 -11.58 -3.47
C ALA A 251 -15.41 -11.27 -2.00
N VAL A 252 -15.33 -10.00 -1.60
CA VAL A 252 -15.55 -9.57 -0.20
C VAL A 252 -16.94 -9.89 0.31
N SER A 253 -17.93 -9.94 -0.57
CA SER A 253 -19.31 -10.33 -0.23
C SER A 253 -19.45 -11.78 0.21
N GLY A 254 -18.45 -12.62 -0.01
CA GLY A 254 -18.41 -14.00 0.47
C GLY A 254 -17.77 -14.16 1.85
N LEU A 255 -17.19 -13.10 2.43
CA LEU A 255 -16.59 -13.14 3.76
C LEU A 255 -17.66 -13.01 4.85
N PRO A 256 -17.66 -13.87 5.90
CA PRO A 256 -18.60 -13.76 7.01
C PRO A 256 -18.56 -12.36 7.65
N SER A 257 -19.73 -11.78 7.84
CA SER A 257 -19.93 -10.48 8.52
C SER A 257 -19.01 -9.34 8.03
N PHE A 258 -18.63 -9.34 6.73
CA PHE A 258 -17.84 -8.26 6.15
C PHE A 258 -18.59 -6.93 6.15
N ALA A 259 -19.87 -6.96 5.79
CA ALA A 259 -20.73 -5.77 5.76
C ALA A 259 -20.95 -5.19 7.16
N GLU A 260 -20.94 -6.03 8.18
CA GLU A 260 -21.10 -5.68 9.59
C GLU A 260 -19.78 -5.23 10.24
N GLY A 261 -18.71 -5.15 9.48
CA GLY A 261 -17.42 -4.59 9.93
C GLY A 261 -16.55 -5.55 10.74
N ALA A 262 -16.86 -6.87 10.75
CA ALA A 262 -16.09 -7.85 11.51
C ALA A 262 -14.63 -8.00 11.01
N VAL A 263 -14.36 -7.62 9.76
CA VAL A 263 -13.05 -7.80 9.12
C VAL A 263 -12.77 -6.72 8.07
N SER A 264 -11.49 -6.43 7.86
CA SER A 264 -10.98 -5.59 6.78
C SER A 264 -10.01 -6.37 5.89
N ILE A 265 -9.98 -6.07 4.58
CA ILE A 265 -8.93 -6.55 3.70
C ILE A 265 -7.75 -5.59 3.83
N GLN A 266 -6.66 -6.08 4.38
CA GLN A 266 -5.43 -5.32 4.53
C GLN A 266 -4.23 -6.24 4.45
N ASP A 267 -3.24 -5.87 3.64
CA ASP A 267 -1.99 -6.62 3.55
C ASP A 267 -1.34 -6.79 4.93
N MET A 268 -0.75 -7.97 5.20
CA MET A 268 -0.19 -8.28 6.52
C MET A 268 0.90 -7.28 6.93
N ASN A 269 1.74 -6.86 5.98
CA ASN A 269 2.80 -5.89 6.26
C ASN A 269 2.22 -4.49 6.51
N ALA A 270 1.10 -4.11 5.86
CA ALA A 270 0.41 -2.85 6.12
C ALA A 270 -0.21 -2.79 7.53
N GLN A 271 -0.51 -3.94 8.15
CA GLN A 271 -1.07 -4.01 9.50
C GLN A 271 -0.03 -3.65 10.59
N LEU A 272 1.27 -3.72 10.31
CA LEU A 272 2.33 -3.32 11.24
C LEU A 272 2.23 -1.85 11.65
N ALA A 273 1.73 -0.98 10.78
CA ALA A 273 1.68 0.46 10.99
C ALA A 273 1.01 0.86 12.31
N ALA A 274 -0.22 0.41 12.51
CA ALA A 274 -0.99 0.76 13.70
C ALA A 274 -0.41 0.15 14.98
N SER A 275 0.06 -1.10 14.92
CA SER A 275 0.68 -1.76 16.07
C SER A 275 1.95 -1.02 16.53
N LEU A 276 2.81 -0.61 15.59
CA LEU A 276 4.06 0.10 15.89
C LEU A 276 3.82 1.46 16.51
N ILE A 277 2.96 2.29 15.89
CA ILE A 277 2.69 3.65 16.40
C ILE A 277 1.92 3.62 17.72
N ASN A 278 1.00 2.67 17.90
CA ASN A 278 0.26 2.50 19.15
C ASN A 278 1.20 2.15 20.31
N GLN A 279 2.16 1.25 20.10
CA GLN A 279 3.16 0.92 21.11
C GLN A 279 4.08 2.10 21.45
N ALA A 280 4.49 2.86 20.44
CA ALA A 280 5.27 4.09 20.65
C ALA A 280 4.48 5.12 21.48
N LEU A 281 3.19 5.28 21.20
CA LEU A 281 2.30 6.15 21.98
C LEU A 281 2.15 5.67 23.42
N ILE A 282 1.95 4.37 23.66
CA ILE A 282 1.90 3.77 24.99
C ILE A 282 3.20 4.07 25.76
N ASN A 283 4.35 3.92 25.11
CA ASN A 283 5.64 4.25 25.71
C ASN A 283 5.71 5.73 26.11
N LYS A 284 5.37 6.65 25.19
CA LYS A 284 5.36 8.10 25.43
C LYS A 284 4.51 8.45 26.65
N VAL A 285 3.27 7.98 26.70
CA VAL A 285 2.34 8.28 27.80
C VAL A 285 2.82 7.69 29.13
N SER A 286 3.40 6.49 29.09
CA SER A 286 3.96 5.85 30.28
C SER A 286 5.15 6.62 30.87
N LEU A 287 5.95 7.27 30.03
CA LEU A 287 7.09 8.07 30.45
C LEU A 287 6.70 9.45 30.99
N ASP A 288 5.66 10.05 30.42
CA ASP A 288 5.20 11.38 30.83
C ASP A 288 4.44 11.39 32.17
N GLY A 289 3.91 10.24 32.58
CA GLY A 289 3.28 10.03 33.91
C GLY A 289 1.88 10.62 34.09
N ASN A 290 1.61 11.82 33.66
CA ASN A 290 0.34 12.55 33.93
C ASN A 290 -0.05 13.44 32.73
N THR A 291 -0.24 12.86 31.56
CA THR A 291 -0.72 13.61 30.38
C THR A 291 -2.23 13.74 30.41
N THR A 292 -2.75 14.95 30.37
CA THR A 292 -4.19 15.23 30.37
C THR A 292 -4.81 15.19 28.96
N ASP A 293 -4.02 15.47 27.92
CA ASP A 293 -4.50 15.55 26.53
C ASP A 293 -3.51 14.86 25.60
N ILE A 294 -3.86 13.67 25.14
CA ILE A 294 -3.09 12.92 24.14
C ILE A 294 -3.55 13.37 22.76
N GLN A 295 -2.63 13.86 21.93
CA GLN A 295 -2.92 14.28 20.57
C GLN A 295 -2.11 13.48 19.56
N VAL A 296 -2.77 12.89 18.58
CA VAL A 296 -2.14 12.05 17.55
C VAL A 296 -2.61 12.45 16.15
N LEU A 297 -1.75 12.26 15.17
CA LEU A 297 -2.02 12.58 13.77
C LEU A 297 -1.82 11.35 12.89
N ASP A 298 -2.77 11.07 12.01
CA ASP A 298 -2.59 10.22 10.83
C ASP A 298 -2.48 11.13 9.60
N ALA A 299 -1.28 11.29 9.09
CA ALA A 299 -1.00 12.11 7.92
C ALA A 299 -1.05 11.26 6.65
N CYS A 300 -1.71 11.78 5.61
CA CYS A 300 -1.99 11.08 4.36
C CYS A 300 -2.89 9.83 4.56
N ALA A 301 -3.94 10.00 5.39
CA ALA A 301 -4.74 8.92 5.98
C ALA A 301 -5.56 8.09 4.98
N ALA A 302 -5.93 8.64 3.82
CA ALA A 302 -6.83 7.95 2.88
C ALA A 302 -6.17 6.75 2.18
N PRO A 303 -6.93 5.66 1.98
CA PRO A 303 -8.38 5.48 2.14
C PRO A 303 -8.85 5.08 3.55
N GLY A 304 -8.02 5.21 4.60
CA GLY A 304 -8.41 5.01 5.98
C GLY A 304 -8.12 3.62 6.58
N GLY A 305 -7.40 2.75 5.86
CA GLY A 305 -7.14 1.39 6.35
C GLY A 305 -6.21 1.35 7.58
N LYS A 306 -5.16 2.19 7.63
CA LYS A 306 -4.25 2.32 8.77
C LYS A 306 -4.92 3.08 9.91
N LEU A 307 -5.63 4.17 9.59
CA LEU A 307 -6.45 4.94 10.53
C LEU A 307 -7.46 4.05 11.26
N ALA A 308 -8.26 3.27 10.52
CA ALA A 308 -9.24 2.35 11.11
C ALA A 308 -8.57 1.33 12.04
N HIS A 309 -7.44 0.75 11.63
CA HIS A 309 -6.69 -0.18 12.47
C HIS A 309 -6.18 0.49 13.76
N TRP A 310 -5.69 1.72 13.66
CA TRP A 310 -5.25 2.46 14.86
C TRP A 310 -6.43 2.77 15.79
N LEU A 311 -7.57 3.20 15.24
CA LEU A 311 -8.80 3.39 16.02
C LEU A 311 -9.28 2.08 16.68
N GLU A 312 -9.20 0.95 15.99
CA GLU A 312 -9.52 -0.36 16.59
C GLU A 312 -8.64 -0.63 17.81
N LEU A 313 -7.33 -0.41 17.72
CA LEU A 313 -6.40 -0.62 18.84
C LEU A 313 -6.62 0.37 19.99
N LEU A 314 -6.88 1.65 19.67
CA LEU A 314 -7.18 2.66 20.67
C LEU A 314 -8.50 2.37 21.42
N ASN A 315 -9.47 1.72 20.78
CA ASN A 315 -10.75 1.39 21.40
C ASN A 315 -10.77 0.02 22.11
N ALA A 316 -9.87 -0.91 21.74
CA ALA A 316 -9.91 -2.29 22.22
C ALA A 316 -9.45 -2.45 23.67
N ASP A 317 -8.50 -1.66 24.13
CA ASP A 317 -7.85 -1.83 25.44
C ASP A 317 -8.27 -0.77 26.44
N LYS A 318 -9.42 -1.00 27.09
CA LYS A 318 -9.90 -0.14 28.20
C LYS A 318 -9.00 -0.16 29.43
N GLN A 319 -8.05 -1.09 29.54
CA GLN A 319 -7.06 -1.19 30.62
C GLN A 319 -5.69 -0.65 30.19
N SER A 320 -5.57 -0.14 28.99
CA SER A 320 -4.34 0.47 28.49
C SER A 320 -3.86 1.62 29.40
N PRO A 321 -2.54 1.77 29.59
CA PRO A 321 -1.97 2.95 30.24
C PRO A 321 -2.43 4.28 29.63
N LEU A 322 -2.89 4.26 28.37
CA LEU A 322 -3.45 5.42 27.67
C LEU A 322 -4.70 6.00 28.37
N PHE A 323 -5.42 5.20 29.19
CA PHE A 323 -6.67 5.60 29.83
C PHE A 323 -6.61 5.62 31.37
N HIS A 324 -5.47 5.26 31.98
CA HIS A 324 -5.31 5.22 33.43
C HIS A 324 -4.29 6.24 33.94
N VAL A 325 -4.75 7.26 34.62
CA VAL A 325 -3.88 8.15 35.43
C VAL A 325 -3.52 7.43 36.72
N LYS A 326 -2.22 7.16 36.95
CA LYS A 326 -1.74 6.84 38.30
C LYS A 326 -1.80 8.10 39.16
N HIS A 327 -2.80 8.22 40.03
CA HIS A 327 -2.71 9.12 41.14
C HIS A 327 -1.65 8.59 42.11
N ASP A 328 -0.47 9.20 42.16
CA ASP A 328 0.46 9.02 43.26
C ASP A 328 -0.22 9.59 44.53
N GLY A 329 -0.98 8.69 45.16
CA GLY A 329 -1.69 8.99 46.39
C GLY A 329 -0.70 9.12 47.57
N ASN A 330 -0.19 10.30 47.81
CA ASN A 330 0.40 10.67 49.10
C ASN A 330 -0.54 11.65 49.78
N ASN A 331 -1.75 11.18 50.14
CA ASN A 331 -2.61 11.84 51.11
C ASN A 331 -3.28 10.76 51.97
N ASN A 332 -2.70 10.56 53.16
CA ASN A 332 -3.32 9.86 54.27
C ASN A 332 -4.54 10.69 54.78
N ASN A 333 -5.68 10.54 54.14
CA ASN A 333 -6.96 10.89 54.70
C ASN A 333 -8.01 9.90 54.19
N GLU A 334 -8.33 8.95 55.03
CA GLU A 334 -9.49 8.08 54.91
C GLU A 334 -10.76 8.95 54.95
N SER A 335 -11.39 9.17 53.82
CA SER A 335 -12.81 9.51 53.74
C SER A 335 -13.44 8.66 52.65
N ASP A 336 -14.40 7.83 53.08
CA ASP A 336 -15.28 7.00 52.24
C ASP A 336 -16.08 7.89 51.26
N ASP A 337 -15.54 8.14 50.07
CA ASP A 337 -16.31 8.64 48.94
C ASP A 337 -16.05 7.73 47.74
N LYS A 338 -17.03 6.87 47.49
CA LYS A 338 -17.06 5.88 46.37
C LYS A 338 -17.39 6.52 45.02
N ASP A 339 -16.94 7.73 44.76
CA ASP A 339 -17.07 8.38 43.44
C ASP A 339 -15.81 9.20 43.09
N ALA A 340 -14.63 8.57 43.18
CA ALA A 340 -13.48 9.11 42.49
C ALA A 340 -13.68 8.85 41.00
N SER A 341 -14.21 9.81 40.28
CA SER A 341 -14.20 9.83 38.81
C SER A 341 -12.75 9.66 38.33
N VAL A 342 -12.40 8.47 37.90
CA VAL A 342 -11.17 8.22 37.16
C VAL A 342 -11.23 9.16 35.96
N GLY A 343 -10.38 10.21 35.97
CA GLY A 343 -10.29 11.10 34.82
C GLY A 343 -9.87 10.29 33.61
N SER A 344 -10.81 10.02 32.70
CA SER A 344 -10.50 9.40 31.46
C SER A 344 -9.79 10.41 30.56
N HIS A 345 -8.56 10.08 30.10
CA HIS A 345 -7.93 10.86 29.05
C HIS A 345 -8.73 10.71 27.76
N ALA A 346 -9.07 11.82 27.12
CA ALA A 346 -9.60 11.81 25.78
C ALA A 346 -8.42 11.88 24.80
N ILE A 347 -8.28 10.87 23.93
CA ILE A 347 -7.33 10.92 22.84
C ILE A 347 -7.94 11.74 21.70
N LYS A 348 -7.23 12.76 21.23
CA LYS A 348 -7.62 13.52 20.04
C LYS A 348 -6.83 13.00 18.84
N LEU A 349 -7.50 12.29 17.95
CA LEU A 349 -6.93 11.78 16.71
C LEU A 349 -7.37 12.68 15.55
N THR A 350 -6.39 13.28 14.89
CA THR A 350 -6.62 14.02 13.64
C THR A 350 -6.14 13.18 12.47
N ALA A 351 -6.96 13.09 11.43
CA ALA A 351 -6.61 12.45 10.16
C ALA A 351 -6.66 13.47 9.03
N ILE A 352 -5.60 13.56 8.22
CA ILE A 352 -5.57 14.48 7.09
C ILE A 352 -5.24 13.75 5.78
N ASP A 353 -5.85 14.23 4.68
CA ASP A 353 -5.50 13.83 3.32
C ASP A 353 -5.75 15.02 2.38
N ASN A 354 -4.95 15.17 1.32
CA ASN A 354 -5.05 16.32 0.42
C ASN A 354 -6.13 16.20 -0.66
N GLU A 355 -6.79 15.04 -0.79
CA GLU A 355 -7.79 14.76 -1.82
C GLU A 355 -9.18 14.55 -1.22
N ALA A 356 -10.07 15.56 -1.36
CA ALA A 356 -11.44 15.48 -0.85
C ALA A 356 -12.23 14.24 -1.29
N PRO A 357 -12.13 13.71 -2.54
CA PRO A 357 -12.80 12.47 -2.92
C PRO A 357 -12.30 11.24 -2.15
N ARG A 358 -11.02 11.23 -1.71
CA ARG A 358 -10.45 10.13 -0.92
C ARG A 358 -10.93 10.15 0.52
N ILE A 359 -11.22 11.34 1.07
CA ILE A 359 -11.78 11.49 2.42
C ILE A 359 -13.15 10.81 2.54
N GLY A 360 -13.99 10.88 1.50
CA GLY A 360 -15.25 10.15 1.48
C GLY A 360 -15.09 8.66 1.75
N ARG A 361 -14.02 8.04 1.23
CA ARG A 361 -13.70 6.62 1.47
C ARG A 361 -13.28 6.34 2.92
N ILE A 362 -12.68 7.31 3.60
CA ILE A 362 -12.39 7.17 5.05
C ILE A 362 -13.70 7.03 5.80
N HIS A 363 -14.67 7.93 5.58
CA HIS A 363 -15.98 7.88 6.23
C HIS A 363 -16.72 6.56 5.94
N GLU A 364 -16.83 6.15 4.67
CA GLU A 364 -17.44 4.89 4.26
C GLU A 364 -16.81 3.67 4.98
N ASN A 365 -15.48 3.66 5.13
CA ASN A 365 -14.77 2.59 5.79
C ASN A 365 -15.00 2.59 7.30
N LEU A 366 -14.97 3.76 7.95
CA LEU A 366 -15.21 3.90 9.38
C LEU A 366 -16.66 3.58 9.75
N GLU A 367 -17.65 4.00 8.93
CA GLU A 367 -19.06 3.64 9.11
C GLU A 367 -19.25 2.13 9.07
N ARG A 368 -18.71 1.46 8.03
CA ARG A 368 -18.77 -0.01 7.90
C ARG A 368 -18.15 -0.73 9.10
N LEU A 369 -17.04 -0.23 9.62
CA LEU A 369 -16.29 -0.80 10.75
C LEU A 369 -16.84 -0.39 12.12
N GLN A 370 -17.89 0.45 12.15
CA GLN A 370 -18.51 0.98 13.38
C GLN A 370 -17.53 1.77 14.26
N LEU A 371 -16.63 2.54 13.61
CA LEU A 371 -15.56 3.30 14.27
C LEU A 371 -15.75 4.83 14.22
N GLU A 372 -16.90 5.32 13.72
CA GLU A 372 -17.17 6.77 13.62
C GLU A 372 -17.33 7.44 14.98
N TYR A 373 -17.74 6.67 16.00
CA TYR A 373 -17.94 7.18 17.36
C TYR A 373 -17.17 6.35 18.38
N SER A 374 -16.47 7.03 19.27
CA SER A 374 -15.79 6.45 20.43
C SER A 374 -15.94 7.35 21.63
N GLU A 375 -16.19 6.77 22.80
CA GLU A 375 -16.19 7.52 24.07
C GLU A 375 -14.76 7.95 24.50
N GLN A 376 -13.74 7.30 23.94
CA GLN A 376 -12.34 7.45 24.33
C GLN A 376 -11.52 8.28 23.34
N VAL A 377 -11.95 8.34 22.07
CA VAL A 377 -11.21 8.99 20.99
C VAL A 377 -12.09 10.02 20.30
N GLU A 378 -11.69 11.28 20.37
CA GLU A 378 -12.24 12.37 19.55
C GLU A 378 -11.56 12.35 18.18
N LEU A 379 -12.30 11.95 17.14
CA LEU A 379 -11.79 11.88 15.77
C LEU A 379 -12.13 13.14 15.00
N ASN A 380 -11.11 13.76 14.39
CA ASN A 380 -11.25 14.87 13.45
C ASN A 380 -10.64 14.49 12.09
N ILE A 381 -11.43 14.59 11.02
CA ILE A 381 -10.97 14.31 9.65
C ILE A 381 -11.01 15.59 8.84
N ALA A 382 -9.88 15.95 8.20
CA ALA A 382 -9.75 17.19 7.46
C ALA A 382 -9.10 17.00 6.09
N CYS A 383 -9.60 17.75 5.08
CA CYS A 383 -8.91 17.86 3.79
C CYS A 383 -7.79 18.90 3.92
N ALA A 384 -6.54 18.44 3.94
CA ALA A 384 -5.40 19.29 4.18
C ALA A 384 -4.14 18.76 3.49
N ASP A 385 -3.25 19.67 3.13
CA ASP A 385 -1.97 19.40 2.51
C ASP A 385 -0.88 19.27 3.58
N ALA A 386 -0.33 18.08 3.75
CA ALA A 386 0.65 17.75 4.78
C ALA A 386 1.97 18.54 4.64
N THR A 387 2.27 19.12 3.48
CA THR A 387 3.48 19.97 3.29
C THR A 387 3.41 21.31 3.99
N ARG A 388 2.22 21.79 4.37
CA ARG A 388 1.99 23.12 4.97
C ARG A 388 0.93 23.16 6.05
N TRP A 389 0.29 22.02 6.32
CA TRP A 389 -0.70 21.98 7.38
C TRP A 389 -0.05 22.12 8.76
N GLN A 390 -0.66 22.93 9.60
CA GLN A 390 -0.26 23.12 11.00
C GLN A 390 -1.37 22.61 11.89
N GLY A 391 -1.03 21.85 12.91
CA GLY A 391 -1.99 21.33 13.87
C GLY A 391 -2.93 22.42 14.40
N ILE A 392 -4.14 22.05 14.80
CA ILE A 392 -5.12 22.98 15.37
C ILE A 392 -4.63 23.37 16.77
N SER A 393 -3.72 24.35 16.84
CA SER A 393 -3.34 24.98 18.09
C SER A 393 -4.32 26.11 18.40
N ASN A 394 -5.07 26.01 19.50
CA ASN A 394 -5.85 27.10 20.04
C ASN A 394 -4.96 28.16 20.76
N LYS A 395 -3.63 27.98 20.70
CA LYS A 395 -2.64 28.82 21.35
C LYS A 395 -2.17 29.94 20.43
N ALA A 396 -1.76 31.05 21.01
CA ALA A 396 -1.29 32.23 20.27
C ALA A 396 0.04 31.98 19.51
N ASP A 397 0.78 30.95 19.89
CA ASP A 397 2.04 30.54 19.24
C ASP A 397 1.77 29.34 18.30
N LYS A 398 1.84 29.57 17.00
CA LYS A 398 1.60 28.55 15.96
C LYS A 398 2.72 27.52 15.84
N ASN A 399 3.83 27.71 16.56
CA ASN A 399 5.02 26.85 16.49
C ASN A 399 5.16 25.91 17.69
N GLU A 400 4.18 25.88 18.62
CA GLU A 400 4.25 24.90 19.72
C GLU A 400 4.00 23.47 19.21
N PRO A 401 4.85 22.50 19.61
CA PRO A 401 4.62 21.08 19.32
C PRO A 401 3.28 20.61 19.85
N VAL A 402 2.54 19.84 19.06
CA VAL A 402 1.15 19.47 19.34
C VAL A 402 0.99 17.98 19.57
N PHE A 403 1.70 17.13 18.79
CA PHE A 403 1.42 15.70 18.71
C PHE A 403 2.35 14.85 19.56
N ASP A 404 1.77 13.91 20.29
CA ASP A 404 2.50 12.86 21.01
C ASP A 404 2.98 11.76 20.05
N ALA A 405 2.19 11.48 18.98
CA ALA A 405 2.58 10.58 17.93
C ALA A 405 2.02 11.01 16.57
N ILE A 406 2.81 10.84 15.52
CA ILE A 406 2.42 11.04 14.11
C ILE A 406 2.64 9.74 13.34
N LEU A 407 1.59 9.24 12.68
CA LEU A 407 1.66 8.22 11.65
C LEU A 407 1.72 8.94 10.30
N LEU A 408 2.81 8.76 9.55
CA LEU A 408 2.97 9.30 8.21
C LEU A 408 3.04 8.17 7.20
N ASP A 409 1.89 7.83 6.59
CA ASP A 409 1.82 6.95 5.42
C ASP A 409 2.15 7.76 4.16
N SER A 410 3.45 7.96 3.93
CA SER A 410 3.93 8.97 2.99
C SER A 410 3.57 8.65 1.54
N PRO A 411 3.15 9.65 0.74
CA PRO A 411 3.00 9.47 -0.69
C PRO A 411 4.33 8.96 -1.27
N CYS A 412 4.25 7.92 -2.12
CA CYS A 412 5.42 7.25 -2.67
C CYS A 412 5.15 6.71 -4.07
N THR A 413 6.18 6.18 -4.74
CA THR A 413 6.02 5.55 -6.06
C THR A 413 5.18 4.28 -6.03
N ALA A 414 4.93 3.71 -4.84
CA ALA A 414 4.14 2.50 -4.60
C ALA A 414 4.70 1.24 -5.31
N THR A 415 6.01 1.18 -5.53
CA THR A 415 6.66 0.06 -6.25
C THR A 415 6.57 -1.27 -5.50
N GLY A 416 6.33 -1.24 -4.18
CA GLY A 416 6.15 -2.44 -3.35
C GLY A 416 4.83 -3.17 -3.54
N VAL A 417 3.82 -2.49 -4.11
CA VAL A 417 2.47 -3.06 -4.33
C VAL A 417 2.17 -3.33 -5.81
N ILE A 418 3.19 -3.36 -6.68
CA ILE A 418 3.05 -3.64 -8.12
C ILE A 418 2.30 -4.96 -8.39
N ARG A 419 2.52 -6.01 -7.59
CA ARG A 419 1.81 -7.28 -7.80
C ARG A 419 0.30 -7.17 -7.59
N ARG A 420 -0.15 -6.19 -6.81
CA ARG A 420 -1.56 -5.85 -6.54
C ARG A 420 -2.07 -4.82 -7.54
N HIS A 421 -1.25 -3.82 -7.85
CA HIS A 421 -1.52 -2.71 -8.76
C HIS A 421 -0.49 -2.69 -9.90
N PRO A 422 -0.57 -3.64 -10.87
CA PRO A 422 0.48 -3.81 -11.87
C PRO A 422 0.56 -2.67 -12.91
N ASP A 423 -0.45 -1.80 -12.96
CA ASP A 423 -0.43 -0.55 -13.72
C ASP A 423 0.67 0.42 -13.26
N ILE A 424 1.10 0.35 -11.99
CA ILE A 424 2.18 1.17 -11.44
C ILE A 424 3.44 1.05 -12.31
N SER A 425 3.79 -0.15 -12.76
CA SER A 425 4.96 -0.37 -13.61
C SER A 425 4.88 0.31 -14.98
N LEU A 426 3.68 0.62 -15.47
CA LEU A 426 3.45 1.33 -16.73
C LEU A 426 3.32 2.84 -16.52
N LEU A 427 2.80 3.26 -15.37
CA LEU A 427 2.47 4.66 -15.07
C LEU A 427 3.63 5.43 -14.44
N ARG A 428 4.57 4.75 -13.78
CA ARG A 428 5.73 5.39 -13.15
C ARG A 428 6.91 5.48 -14.10
N ALA A 429 7.57 6.64 -14.06
CA ALA A 429 8.83 6.91 -14.72
C ALA A 429 9.96 7.07 -13.69
N GLU A 430 11.22 7.03 -14.13
CA GLU A 430 12.38 7.17 -13.26
C GLU A 430 12.40 8.54 -12.54
N GLU A 431 11.97 9.59 -13.23
CA GLU A 431 11.90 10.94 -12.71
C GLU A 431 10.87 11.12 -11.58
N ASP A 432 9.87 10.24 -11.50
CA ASP A 432 8.87 10.27 -10.42
C ASP A 432 9.49 9.95 -9.06
N VAL A 433 10.57 9.17 -9.01
CA VAL A 433 11.24 8.77 -7.76
C VAL A 433 11.84 10.00 -7.06
N GLU A 434 12.58 10.84 -7.80
CA GLU A 434 13.18 12.07 -7.25
C GLU A 434 12.10 13.05 -6.80
N GLN A 435 11.06 13.25 -7.62
CA GLN A 435 9.96 14.16 -7.29
C GLN A 435 9.21 13.70 -6.04
N THR A 436 8.99 12.40 -5.90
CA THR A 436 8.29 11.84 -4.75
C THR A 436 9.15 11.91 -3.48
N ALA A 437 10.45 11.61 -3.58
CA ALA A 437 11.38 11.76 -2.46
C ALA A 437 11.49 13.22 -1.97
N ALA A 438 11.47 14.19 -2.89
CA ALA A 438 11.43 15.60 -2.52
C ALA A 438 10.13 15.99 -1.78
N LEU A 439 8.98 15.49 -2.25
CA LEU A 439 7.69 15.70 -1.58
C LEU A 439 7.68 15.08 -0.17
N GLN A 440 8.25 13.89 -0.01
CA GLN A 440 8.39 13.21 1.28
C GLN A 440 9.22 14.04 2.26
N ALA A 441 10.34 14.61 1.79
CA ALA A 441 11.19 15.51 2.60
C ALA A 441 10.40 16.74 3.06
N GLU A 442 9.66 17.39 2.15
CA GLU A 442 8.84 18.57 2.47
C GLU A 442 7.76 18.26 3.52
N ILE A 443 7.11 17.10 3.43
CA ILE A 443 6.12 16.66 4.42
C ILE A 443 6.79 16.40 5.77
N LEU A 444 7.92 15.70 5.80
CA LEU A 444 8.67 15.41 7.02
C LEU A 444 9.13 16.70 7.72
N ASP A 445 9.71 17.63 6.97
CA ASP A 445 10.18 18.93 7.49
C ASP A 445 9.04 19.78 8.06
N ASN A 446 7.83 19.69 7.49
CA ASN A 446 6.66 20.38 8.02
C ASN A 446 6.04 19.70 9.26
N LEU A 447 6.05 18.37 9.32
CA LEU A 447 5.41 17.64 10.41
C LEU A 447 6.32 17.47 11.63
N TRP A 448 7.64 17.32 11.45
CA TRP A 448 8.58 17.08 12.55
C TRP A 448 8.56 18.13 13.66
N PRO A 449 8.53 19.45 13.38
CA PRO A 449 8.41 20.48 14.42
C PRO A 449 7.14 20.35 15.26
N GLN A 450 6.10 19.71 14.77
CA GLN A 450 4.83 19.51 15.44
C GLN A 450 4.82 18.32 16.41
N VAL A 451 5.85 17.45 16.36
CA VAL A 451 6.05 16.36 17.34
C VAL A 451 6.54 16.95 18.65
N LYS A 452 5.93 16.59 19.78
CA LYS A 452 6.38 16.98 21.12
C LYS A 452 7.72 16.32 21.45
N ALA A 453 8.49 16.92 22.38
CA ALA A 453 9.66 16.28 22.98
C ALA A 453 9.25 14.92 23.59
N GLY A 454 10.05 13.88 23.38
CA GLY A 454 9.73 12.50 23.74
C GLY A 454 8.64 11.85 22.88
N GLY A 455 8.07 12.56 21.91
CA GLY A 455 7.08 12.03 20.98
C GLY A 455 7.67 11.24 19.81
N TYR A 456 6.81 10.64 18.99
CA TYR A 456 7.20 9.74 17.91
C TYR A 456 6.62 10.13 16.56
N LEU A 457 7.37 9.84 15.50
CA LEU A 457 6.88 9.84 14.13
C LEU A 457 7.19 8.49 13.49
N LEU A 458 6.16 7.79 13.02
CA LEU A 458 6.31 6.57 12.23
C LEU A 458 6.22 6.91 10.75
N TYR A 459 7.37 6.83 10.06
CA TYR A 459 7.46 6.99 8.62
C TYR A 459 7.23 5.67 7.90
N ILE A 460 6.32 5.68 6.93
CA ILE A 460 5.91 4.49 6.18
C ILE A 460 5.86 4.84 4.69
N THR A 461 6.34 3.92 3.86
CA THR A 461 6.05 3.91 2.42
C THR A 461 5.64 2.52 1.96
N CYS A 462 4.89 2.42 0.89
CA CYS A 462 4.71 1.18 0.13
C CYS A 462 5.66 1.10 -1.08
N SER A 463 6.82 1.75 -0.99
CA SER A 463 7.92 1.67 -1.96
C SER A 463 8.95 0.62 -1.55
N ILE A 464 9.64 0.05 -2.54
CA ILE A 464 10.81 -0.82 -2.36
C ILE A 464 12.10 -0.19 -2.89
N LEU A 465 12.09 1.11 -3.14
CA LEU A 465 13.25 1.88 -3.57
C LEU A 465 13.93 2.52 -2.36
N LYS A 466 15.25 2.30 -2.21
CA LYS A 466 16.02 2.82 -1.07
C LYS A 466 16.02 4.35 -1.00
N GLN A 467 15.92 5.02 -2.15
CA GLN A 467 15.87 6.47 -2.25
C GLN A 467 14.66 7.08 -1.52
N GLU A 468 13.49 6.43 -1.54
CA GLU A 468 12.28 6.85 -0.84
C GLU A 468 12.24 6.37 0.63
N ASN A 469 13.16 5.50 1.03
CA ASN A 469 13.13 4.75 2.29
C ASN A 469 14.36 5.07 3.16
N VAL A 470 15.35 4.17 3.24
CA VAL A 470 16.51 4.33 4.12
C VAL A 470 17.34 5.56 3.79
N GLU A 471 17.51 5.92 2.51
CA GLU A 471 18.28 7.11 2.11
C GLU A 471 17.52 8.40 2.48
N GLN A 472 16.19 8.43 2.35
CA GLN A 472 15.34 9.52 2.83
C GLN A 472 15.47 9.72 4.35
N MET A 473 15.44 8.63 5.11
CA MET A 473 15.59 8.69 6.58
C MET A 473 17.00 9.10 6.99
N GLN A 474 18.03 8.67 6.28
CA GLN A 474 19.41 9.12 6.51
C GLN A 474 19.57 10.62 6.27
N ALA A 475 18.99 11.14 5.17
CA ALA A 475 19.00 12.57 4.88
C ALA A 475 18.26 13.37 5.97
N PHE A 476 17.09 12.89 6.40
CA PHE A 476 16.31 13.50 7.46
C PHE A 476 17.09 13.59 8.78
N LEU A 477 17.66 12.50 9.26
CA LEU A 477 18.42 12.46 10.53
C LEU A 477 19.70 13.33 10.48
N ASN A 478 20.30 13.53 9.30
CA ASN A 478 21.43 14.44 9.15
C ASN A 478 21.04 15.92 9.32
N HIS A 479 19.78 16.28 9.06
CA HIS A 479 19.26 17.65 9.18
C HIS A 479 18.61 17.92 10.55
N HIS A 480 18.01 16.91 11.16
CA HIS A 480 17.26 17.04 12.43
C HIS A 480 18.01 16.37 13.58
N THR A 481 18.87 17.15 14.27
CA THR A 481 19.72 16.65 15.37
C THR A 481 18.94 16.29 16.64
N ASP A 482 17.66 16.68 16.72
CA ASP A 482 16.70 16.32 17.76
C ASP A 482 15.92 15.05 17.43
N ALA A 483 16.22 14.38 16.31
CA ALA A 483 15.62 13.13 15.90
C ALA A 483 16.57 11.95 16.15
N ALA A 484 16.05 10.86 16.72
CA ALA A 484 16.74 9.58 16.86
C ALA A 484 15.90 8.46 16.25
N ALA A 485 16.51 7.57 15.46
CA ALA A 485 15.81 6.39 14.97
C ALA A 485 15.71 5.32 16.07
N ILE A 486 14.52 4.76 16.22
CA ILE A 486 14.30 3.60 17.08
C ILE A 486 14.81 2.34 16.35
N GLU A 487 15.62 1.57 17.05
CA GLU A 487 16.17 0.31 16.54
C GLU A 487 15.12 -0.81 16.62
N PHE A 488 14.91 -1.47 15.49
CA PHE A 488 14.23 -2.76 15.42
C PHE A 488 15.27 -3.87 15.60
N THR A 489 15.10 -4.72 16.60
CA THR A 489 16.09 -5.75 16.89
C THR A 489 16.04 -6.91 15.88
N GLU A 490 17.01 -7.84 16.00
CA GLU A 490 17.03 -9.07 15.19
C GLU A 490 15.89 -10.04 15.53
N ALA A 491 15.20 -9.84 16.66
CA ALA A 491 14.03 -10.65 17.04
C ALA A 491 12.77 -10.34 16.20
N CYS A 492 12.77 -9.28 15.39
CA CYS A 492 11.68 -9.02 14.43
C CYS A 492 11.58 -10.15 13.41
N SER A 493 10.36 -10.70 13.26
CA SER A 493 10.09 -11.81 12.33
C SER A 493 9.78 -11.36 10.90
N TRP A 494 9.78 -10.05 10.60
CA TRP A 494 9.40 -9.49 9.32
C TRP A 494 10.47 -8.56 8.74
N GLY A 495 10.48 -8.44 7.43
CA GLY A 495 11.31 -7.50 6.69
C GLY A 495 12.82 -7.72 6.84
N ILE A 496 13.57 -6.97 6.10
CA ILE A 496 15.04 -6.95 6.09
C ILE A 496 15.49 -5.70 6.85
N ALA A 497 16.36 -5.86 7.85
CA ALA A 497 16.95 -4.74 8.57
C ALA A 497 17.72 -3.82 7.61
N GLN A 498 17.54 -2.51 7.77
CA GLN A 498 18.30 -1.48 7.10
C GLN A 498 19.10 -0.68 8.13
N ASP A 499 20.00 0.19 7.71
CA ASP A 499 20.73 1.09 8.60
C ASP A 499 19.77 1.90 9.48
N ILE A 500 18.60 2.28 8.92
CA ILE A 500 17.49 2.90 9.62
C ILE A 500 16.22 2.17 9.19
N GLY A 501 15.48 1.66 10.17
CA GLY A 501 14.20 0.99 9.91
C GLY A 501 14.31 -0.42 9.30
N ARG A 502 13.22 -0.89 8.70
CA ARG A 502 13.14 -2.23 8.07
C ARG A 502 12.33 -2.19 6.78
N GLN A 503 12.74 -3.03 5.82
CA GLN A 503 12.08 -3.13 4.51
C GLN A 503 11.44 -4.51 4.33
N CYS A 504 10.14 -4.55 4.11
CA CYS A 504 9.43 -5.71 3.59
C CYS A 504 9.54 -5.75 2.06
N LEU A 505 9.83 -6.91 1.49
CA LEU A 505 9.88 -7.12 0.04
C LEU A 505 8.87 -8.20 -0.38
N PRO A 506 8.18 -8.04 -1.52
CA PRO A 506 7.26 -9.05 -2.04
C PRO A 506 8.02 -10.16 -2.78
N ILE A 507 8.93 -10.82 -2.07
CA ILE A 507 9.79 -11.90 -2.61
C ILE A 507 9.14 -13.28 -2.51
N ASP A 508 8.17 -13.43 -1.63
CA ASP A 508 7.44 -14.66 -1.38
C ASP A 508 6.02 -14.57 -1.94
N ARG A 509 5.56 -15.68 -2.53
CA ARG A 509 4.19 -15.79 -3.03
C ARG A 509 3.15 -15.67 -1.91
N GLU A 510 3.48 -16.16 -0.72
CA GLU A 510 2.61 -16.22 0.44
C GLU A 510 2.81 -15.05 1.40
N GLY A 511 3.89 -14.29 1.24
CA GLY A 511 4.23 -13.11 2.04
C GLY A 511 3.48 -11.86 1.65
N GLY A 512 3.57 -10.82 2.48
CA GLY A 512 2.96 -9.50 2.28
C GLY A 512 3.62 -8.69 1.15
N ASP A 513 3.05 -7.53 0.87
CA ASP A 513 3.55 -6.57 -0.11
C ASP A 513 4.80 -5.83 0.41
N GLY A 514 5.42 -5.03 -0.45
CA GLY A 514 6.58 -4.22 -0.09
C GLY A 514 6.16 -3.00 0.73
N PHE A 515 6.76 -2.87 1.92
CA PHE A 515 6.59 -1.72 2.81
C PHE A 515 7.90 -1.40 3.51
N TYR A 516 8.14 -0.13 3.78
CA TYR A 516 9.23 0.34 4.61
C TYR A 516 8.69 1.00 5.87
N TYR A 517 9.39 0.81 7.01
CA TYR A 517 9.04 1.34 8.31
C TYR A 517 10.26 1.93 8.99
N ALA A 518 10.18 3.18 9.40
CA ALA A 518 11.14 3.83 10.30
C ALA A 518 10.40 4.56 11.41
N LEU A 519 10.69 4.23 12.66
CA LEU A 519 10.14 4.90 13.82
C LEU A 519 11.17 5.90 14.35
N LEU A 520 10.79 7.16 14.40
CA LEU A 520 11.61 8.27 14.87
C LEU A 520 11.13 8.76 16.23
N HIS A 521 12.05 9.04 17.13
CA HIS A 521 11.83 9.59 18.46
C HIS A 521 12.41 10.99 18.54
N LYS A 522 11.67 11.95 19.07
CA LYS A 522 12.12 13.31 19.29
C LYS A 522 12.76 13.44 20.67
N THR A 523 14.07 13.70 20.71
CA THR A 523 14.87 13.62 21.93
C THR A 523 14.84 14.90 22.78
N ALA A 524 14.46 16.05 22.23
CA ALA A 524 14.45 17.35 22.93
C ALA A 524 13.36 18.28 22.39
#